data_1d2b17c3b7eb5f17a5ccb2b04905f6ec
#
_entry.id   1d2b17c3b7eb5f17a5ccb2b04905f6ec
#
_cell.length_a   1.000
_cell.length_b   1.000
_cell.length_c   1.000
_cell.angle_alpha   90.00
_cell.angle_beta   90.00
_cell.angle_gamma   90.00
#
_symmetry.space_group_name_H-M   'P 1'
#
loop_
_entity.id
_entity.type
_entity.pdbx_description
1 polymer ?
#
loop_
_entity_poly.entity_id
_entity_poly.type
_entity_poly.pdbx_seq_one_letter_code
_entity_poly.pdbx_strand_id
1 'polypeptide(L)'
;MADFDEKLEFKRRNSWQYMDESQKAEVTALCEDYKKFLDESKTEREAVDTAVGLLRSNGFRSIDEIRALALPAEKLPGTKLYYVYRNRCIFIAVLGKESPEAGFNMVGAHVDCPRLDLKPNPLSEKNNVLYFRTHYYGGIVMYQWVTIPLALHGVIIKKNGEKITVKIGENDDEPKFMISDLLPHMAGGHLSKPAGSFIDPENLNVIIGSVPGKIDEEDKDAKTLSVKQQLLAFFNEKYGIEEKDFQRAELVITPAAKATDIGFDRGMIAAYGQDDRVCAYTELRALLDMKNVPTHTAVAYFADKEEIGSVGNTGARSNSLELFALEIASLYEPREVMLTVKKCLAASKMLSADVTAAFDPSYPDVYDESNAAFMGGGIAIEKYTGHGGKSGTSDCPAEFVREVTDVFDENGVAWQLNEMGKIHAGGGGTIAQFMADKGVEVLDCGVPLWSMHAPLELSSKSDIYWAYRGYLAFIDR
;
A
#
# COMPACT_ATOMS: atom_id res chain seq x y z
N MET A 1 43.18 26.46 17.64
CA MET A 1 41.79 26.14 17.32
C MET A 1 41.46 24.96 18.20
N ALA A 2 40.40 25.03 19.00
CA ALA A 2 39.95 23.86 19.78
C ALA A 2 39.55 22.75 18.78
N ASP A 3 40.04 21.53 19.02
CA ASP A 3 39.58 20.38 18.25
C ASP A 3 38.08 20.24 18.40
N PHE A 4 37.32 20.42 17.31
CA PHE A 4 35.87 20.24 17.29
C PHE A 4 35.57 18.74 17.39
N ASP A 5 34.77 18.36 18.38
CA ASP A 5 34.30 16.95 18.48
C ASP A 5 33.29 16.69 17.37
N GLU A 6 33.70 15.92 16.37
CA GLU A 6 32.86 15.56 15.22
C GLU A 6 31.55 14.83 15.61
N LYS A 7 31.45 14.33 16.87
CA LYS A 7 30.22 13.73 17.38
C LYS A 7 29.11 14.74 17.69
N LEU A 8 29.46 16.04 17.74
CA LEU A 8 28.48 17.10 17.95
C LEU A 8 27.72 17.47 16.67
N GLU A 9 28.17 17.00 15.51
CA GLU A 9 27.57 17.29 14.22
C GLU A 9 26.81 16.08 13.69
N PHE A 10 25.55 16.29 13.28
CA PHE A 10 24.79 15.26 12.57
C PHE A 10 25.35 15.10 11.14
N LYS A 11 25.88 13.95 10.82
CA LYS A 11 26.38 13.61 9.47
C LYS A 11 25.44 12.60 8.81
N ARG A 12 24.87 12.97 7.68
CA ARG A 12 24.12 12.04 6.84
C ARG A 12 25.04 10.94 6.30
N ARG A 13 24.57 9.72 6.31
CA ARG A 13 25.35 8.56 5.90
C ARG A 13 24.49 7.67 5.00
N ASN A 14 25.12 7.06 4.00
CA ASN A 14 24.50 6.00 3.22
C ASN A 14 24.63 4.68 3.97
N SER A 15 23.52 4.03 4.29
CA SER A 15 23.48 2.83 5.11
C SER A 15 24.19 1.63 4.49
N TRP A 16 24.27 1.54 3.15
CA TRP A 16 25.05 0.51 2.47
C TRP A 16 26.54 0.48 2.87
N GLN A 17 27.07 1.62 3.29
CA GLN A 17 28.50 1.75 3.66
C GLN A 17 28.84 1.08 5.00
N TYR A 18 27.81 0.82 5.82
CA TYR A 18 27.97 0.27 7.18
C TYR A 18 27.43 -1.14 7.32
N MET A 19 26.75 -1.66 6.31
CA MET A 19 26.25 -3.03 6.29
C MET A 19 27.41 -4.01 6.08
N ASP A 20 27.47 -5.02 6.93
CA ASP A 20 28.33 -6.18 6.71
C ASP A 20 27.73 -7.14 5.65
N GLU A 21 28.50 -8.15 5.26
CA GLU A 21 28.06 -9.10 4.21
C GLU A 21 26.84 -9.94 4.64
N SER A 22 26.65 -10.20 5.94
CA SER A 22 25.47 -10.90 6.45
C SER A 22 24.21 -10.04 6.28
N GLN A 23 24.29 -8.77 6.66
CA GLN A 23 23.20 -7.81 6.49
C GLN A 23 22.84 -7.61 5.00
N LYS A 24 23.83 -7.52 4.10
CA LYS A 24 23.58 -7.45 2.66
C LYS A 24 22.88 -8.68 2.11
N ALA A 25 23.21 -9.86 2.65
CA ALA A 25 22.49 -11.10 2.30
C ALA A 25 21.04 -11.10 2.82
N GLU A 26 20.81 -10.60 4.03
CA GLU A 26 19.47 -10.41 4.59
C GLU A 26 18.64 -9.41 3.76
N VAL A 27 19.23 -8.28 3.36
CA VAL A 27 18.60 -7.29 2.45
C VAL A 27 18.15 -7.97 1.17
N THR A 28 19.04 -8.77 0.57
CA THR A 28 18.72 -9.47 -0.67
C THR A 28 17.57 -10.45 -0.50
N ALA A 29 17.58 -11.27 0.53
CA ALA A 29 16.53 -12.25 0.80
C ALA A 29 15.18 -11.58 1.09
N LEU A 30 15.17 -10.56 1.94
CA LEU A 30 13.97 -9.77 2.26
C LEU A 30 13.36 -9.16 0.99
N CYS A 31 14.18 -8.56 0.14
CA CYS A 31 13.74 -7.88 -1.06
C CYS A 31 13.26 -8.84 -2.17
N GLU A 32 13.82 -10.07 -2.25
CA GLU A 32 13.28 -11.08 -3.16
C GLU A 32 11.89 -11.54 -2.74
N ASP A 33 11.61 -11.69 -1.44
CA ASP A 33 10.28 -12.03 -0.95
C ASP A 33 9.32 -10.83 -1.06
N TYR A 34 9.82 -9.61 -0.85
CA TYR A 34 9.04 -8.39 -1.06
C TYR A 34 8.57 -8.24 -2.52
N LYS A 35 9.44 -8.50 -3.51
CA LYS A 35 9.03 -8.47 -4.94
C LYS A 35 7.90 -9.45 -5.23
N LYS A 36 7.94 -10.66 -4.64
CA LYS A 36 6.82 -11.63 -4.77
C LYS A 36 5.53 -11.10 -4.17
N PHE A 37 5.62 -10.50 -2.96
CA PHE A 37 4.46 -9.88 -2.32
C PHE A 37 3.83 -8.81 -3.20
N LEU A 38 4.62 -7.91 -3.80
CA LEU A 38 4.14 -6.88 -4.73
C LEU A 38 3.44 -7.47 -5.97
N ASP A 39 4.02 -8.51 -6.56
CA ASP A 39 3.47 -9.16 -7.75
C ASP A 39 2.16 -9.91 -7.47
N GLU A 40 1.96 -10.36 -6.24
CA GLU A 40 0.74 -11.04 -5.80
C GLU A 40 -0.33 -10.10 -5.26
N SER A 41 0.03 -8.87 -4.92
CA SER A 41 -0.79 -7.91 -4.16
C SER A 41 -1.06 -6.64 -4.95
N LYS A 42 -1.65 -6.72 -6.13
CA LYS A 42 -1.93 -5.55 -7.00
C LYS A 42 -3.13 -4.72 -6.53
N THR A 43 -3.96 -5.26 -5.65
CA THR A 43 -5.11 -4.59 -5.06
C THR A 43 -5.13 -4.77 -3.54
N GLU A 44 -5.89 -3.94 -2.83
CA GLU A 44 -6.08 -4.05 -1.38
C GLU A 44 -6.65 -5.42 -0.97
N ARG A 45 -7.52 -6.01 -1.79
CA ARG A 45 -8.05 -7.36 -1.53
C ARG A 45 -6.98 -8.43 -1.66
N GLU A 46 -6.17 -8.35 -2.70
CA GLU A 46 -5.07 -9.28 -2.93
C GLU A 46 -4.01 -9.15 -1.83
N ALA A 47 -3.68 -7.92 -1.40
CA ALA A 47 -2.75 -7.68 -0.30
C ALA A 47 -3.22 -8.33 1.01
N VAL A 48 -4.51 -8.21 1.34
CA VAL A 48 -5.09 -8.87 2.52
C VAL A 48 -5.09 -10.38 2.36
N ASP A 49 -5.47 -10.92 1.19
CA ASP A 49 -5.51 -12.36 0.95
C ASP A 49 -4.09 -12.97 1.01
N THR A 50 -3.08 -12.31 0.42
CA THR A 50 -1.66 -12.70 0.47
C THR A 50 -1.14 -12.67 1.91
N ALA A 51 -1.43 -11.60 2.66
CA ALA A 51 -1.06 -11.49 4.06
C ALA A 51 -1.67 -12.63 4.90
N VAL A 52 -2.96 -12.94 4.73
CA VAL A 52 -3.62 -14.06 5.42
C VAL A 52 -2.96 -15.40 5.10
N GLY A 53 -2.55 -15.63 3.86
CA GLY A 53 -1.80 -16.81 3.46
C GLY A 53 -0.48 -16.96 4.21
N LEU A 54 0.31 -15.88 4.28
CA LEU A 54 1.57 -15.83 5.02
C LEU A 54 1.35 -15.99 6.54
N LEU A 55 0.34 -15.34 7.10
CA LEU A 55 0.00 -15.44 8.52
C LEU A 55 -0.36 -16.85 8.92
N ARG A 56 -1.24 -17.53 8.17
CA ARG A 56 -1.65 -18.91 8.46
C ARG A 56 -0.47 -19.87 8.41
N SER A 57 0.43 -19.74 7.44
CA SER A 57 1.64 -20.55 7.37
C SER A 57 2.63 -20.31 8.53
N ASN A 58 2.50 -19.18 9.22
CA ASN A 58 3.32 -18.82 10.40
C ASN A 58 2.58 -18.96 11.74
N GLY A 59 1.46 -19.69 11.75
CA GLY A 59 0.74 -20.08 12.97
C GLY A 59 -0.23 -19.03 13.53
N PHE A 60 -0.51 -17.96 12.77
CA PHE A 60 -1.58 -17.03 13.11
C PHE A 60 -2.96 -17.63 12.80
N ARG A 61 -3.95 -17.28 13.61
CA ARG A 61 -5.35 -17.70 13.46
C ARG A 61 -6.25 -16.47 13.41
N SER A 62 -7.43 -16.62 12.81
CA SER A 62 -8.43 -15.54 12.89
C SER A 62 -8.87 -15.32 14.34
N ILE A 63 -9.30 -14.12 14.66
CA ILE A 63 -9.77 -13.80 16.00
C ILE A 63 -10.97 -14.67 16.41
N ASP A 64 -11.81 -15.07 15.47
CA ASP A 64 -12.94 -15.99 15.73
C ASP A 64 -12.47 -17.39 16.08
N GLU A 65 -11.42 -17.89 15.41
CA GLU A 65 -10.77 -19.17 15.77
C GLU A 65 -10.16 -19.09 17.18
N ILE A 66 -9.52 -17.97 17.56
CA ILE A 66 -8.99 -17.77 18.91
C ILE A 66 -10.10 -17.72 19.94
N ARG A 67 -11.18 -16.98 19.67
CA ARG A 67 -12.34 -16.90 20.57
C ARG A 67 -12.97 -18.26 20.80
N ALA A 68 -13.05 -19.11 19.77
CA ALA A 68 -13.57 -20.48 19.87
C ALA A 68 -12.74 -21.40 20.78
N LEU A 69 -11.45 -21.08 21.02
CA LEU A 69 -10.60 -21.84 21.96
C LEU A 69 -10.94 -21.55 23.42
N ALA A 70 -11.69 -20.48 23.72
CA ALA A 70 -12.05 -20.06 25.07
C ALA A 70 -10.88 -20.06 26.05
N LEU A 71 -9.73 -19.54 25.63
CA LEU A 71 -8.53 -19.50 26.47
C LEU A 71 -8.74 -18.59 27.67
N PRO A 72 -8.29 -18.98 28.87
CA PRO A 72 -8.28 -18.07 30.01
C PRO A 72 -7.26 -16.95 29.80
N ALA A 73 -7.51 -15.78 30.40
CA ALA A 73 -6.75 -14.55 30.16
C ALA A 73 -5.22 -14.73 30.35
N GLU A 74 -4.80 -15.52 31.33
CA GLU A 74 -3.38 -15.81 31.61
C GLU A 74 -2.67 -16.64 30.53
N LYS A 75 -3.42 -17.22 29.57
CA LYS A 75 -2.88 -17.99 28.42
C LYS A 75 -2.94 -17.22 27.12
N LEU A 76 -3.44 -16.00 27.13
CA LEU A 76 -3.52 -15.14 25.93
C LEU A 76 -2.18 -14.53 25.51
N PRO A 77 -1.24 -14.15 26.41
CA PRO A 77 0.04 -13.60 25.99
C PRO A 77 0.78 -14.50 25.00
N GLY A 78 1.32 -13.91 23.92
CA GLY A 78 1.98 -14.64 22.83
C GLY A 78 1.02 -15.24 21.78
N THR A 79 -0.29 -15.10 21.97
CA THR A 79 -1.26 -15.55 20.95
C THR A 79 -1.10 -14.72 19.68
N LYS A 80 -0.94 -15.43 18.55
CA LYS A 80 -0.81 -14.87 17.20
C LYS A 80 -2.18 -14.88 16.53
N LEU A 81 -2.71 -13.72 16.22
CA LEU A 81 -4.04 -13.58 15.62
C LEU A 81 -4.12 -12.51 14.53
N TYR A 82 -5.16 -12.61 13.72
CA TYR A 82 -5.53 -11.56 12.76
C TYR A 82 -7.05 -11.35 12.73
N TYR A 83 -7.43 -10.11 12.36
CA TYR A 83 -8.80 -9.67 12.18
C TYR A 83 -8.98 -9.02 10.81
N VAL A 84 -9.58 -9.75 9.86
CA VAL A 84 -9.90 -9.22 8.53
C VAL A 84 -11.20 -8.44 8.60
N TYR A 85 -11.15 -7.17 8.23
CA TYR A 85 -12.33 -6.32 8.21
C TYR A 85 -12.76 -6.03 6.77
N ARG A 86 -13.91 -6.58 6.37
CA ARG A 86 -14.56 -6.40 5.06
C ARG A 86 -13.69 -6.79 3.85
N ASN A 87 -12.72 -7.67 4.03
CA ASN A 87 -11.77 -8.13 2.99
C ASN A 87 -10.97 -7.00 2.31
N ARG A 88 -10.74 -5.88 2.98
CA ARG A 88 -10.02 -4.71 2.46
C ARG A 88 -9.04 -4.12 3.44
N CYS A 89 -9.22 -4.39 4.72
CA CYS A 89 -8.24 -4.05 5.73
C CYS A 89 -8.04 -5.21 6.70
N ILE A 90 -6.90 -5.27 7.35
CA ILE A 90 -6.57 -6.33 8.30
C ILE A 90 -5.76 -5.76 9.47
N PHE A 91 -6.10 -6.21 10.67
CA PHE A 91 -5.29 -6.04 11.86
C PHE A 91 -4.64 -7.37 12.21
N ILE A 92 -3.37 -7.35 12.52
CA ILE A 92 -2.55 -8.52 12.83
C ILE A 92 -1.93 -8.28 14.19
N ALA A 93 -1.97 -9.26 15.11
CA ALA A 93 -1.45 -9.02 16.43
C ALA A 93 -0.72 -10.24 17.02
N VAL A 94 0.28 -9.92 17.84
CA VAL A 94 0.86 -10.82 18.84
C VAL A 94 0.51 -10.24 20.21
N LEU A 95 -0.32 -10.95 20.98
CA LEU A 95 -0.82 -10.44 22.27
C LEU A 95 0.31 -10.32 23.28
N GLY A 96 0.39 -9.17 23.94
CA GLY A 96 1.41 -8.83 24.93
C GLY A 96 1.19 -9.48 26.29
N LYS A 97 2.19 -9.28 27.18
CA LYS A 97 2.12 -9.70 28.59
C LYS A 97 1.18 -8.83 29.40
N GLU A 98 1.13 -7.53 29.07
CA GLU A 98 0.25 -6.56 29.72
C GLU A 98 -1.19 -6.66 29.21
N SER A 99 -2.14 -6.20 30.02
CA SER A 99 -3.55 -6.16 29.62
C SER A 99 -3.78 -5.15 28.49
N PRO A 100 -4.88 -5.25 27.73
CA PRO A 100 -5.19 -4.28 26.68
C PRO A 100 -5.24 -2.82 27.15
N GLU A 101 -5.55 -2.53 28.43
CA GLU A 101 -5.53 -1.17 28.98
C GLU A 101 -4.16 -0.51 28.96
N ALA A 102 -3.08 -1.27 28.88
CA ALA A 102 -1.72 -0.76 28.77
C ALA A 102 -1.38 -0.22 27.36
N GLY A 103 -2.29 -0.41 26.40
CA GLY A 103 -2.14 0.05 25.01
C GLY A 103 -1.42 -0.95 24.12
N PHE A 104 -1.39 -0.61 22.83
CA PHE A 104 -0.74 -1.36 21.76
C PHE A 104 0.52 -0.63 21.28
N ASN A 105 1.54 -1.38 20.89
CA ASN A 105 2.59 -0.88 20.01
C ASN A 105 2.22 -1.25 18.57
N MET A 106 1.91 -0.25 17.75
CA MET A 106 1.34 -0.43 16.42
C MET A 106 2.28 0.07 15.34
N VAL A 107 2.29 -0.62 14.21
CA VAL A 107 2.75 -0.07 12.92
C VAL A 107 1.57 -0.17 11.99
N GLY A 108 1.32 0.83 11.17
CA GLY A 108 0.20 0.78 10.24
C GLY A 108 0.50 1.49 8.95
N ALA A 109 0.20 0.80 7.85
CA ALA A 109 0.40 1.18 6.46
C ALA A 109 -0.92 1.12 5.71
N HIS A 110 -0.97 1.67 4.48
CA HIS A 110 -2.12 1.43 3.61
C HIS A 110 -1.80 0.43 2.49
N VAL A 111 -2.83 -0.15 1.87
CA VAL A 111 -2.67 -1.17 0.84
C VAL A 111 -3.42 -0.88 -0.46
N ASP A 112 -4.22 0.19 -0.47
CA ASP A 112 -4.75 0.77 -1.70
C ASP A 112 -3.66 1.60 -2.40
N CYS A 113 -3.74 1.74 -3.72
CA CYS A 113 -2.75 2.46 -4.52
C CYS A 113 -3.46 3.19 -5.66
N PRO A 114 -2.87 4.27 -6.21
CA PRO A 114 -3.39 4.96 -7.38
C PRO A 114 -3.55 4.02 -8.58
N ARG A 115 -4.70 4.06 -9.24
CA ARG A 115 -5.07 3.14 -10.32
C ARG A 115 -6.20 3.67 -11.19
N LEU A 116 -6.67 2.85 -12.12
CA LEU A 116 -7.86 3.14 -12.91
C LEU A 116 -8.98 2.17 -12.56
N ASP A 117 -10.05 2.64 -11.92
CA ASP A 117 -11.25 1.84 -11.65
C ASP A 117 -12.15 1.80 -12.89
N LEU A 118 -12.82 0.67 -13.17
CA LEU A 118 -13.81 0.63 -14.22
C LEU A 118 -15.05 1.44 -13.85
N LYS A 119 -15.58 2.21 -14.81
CA LYS A 119 -16.88 2.90 -14.63
C LYS A 119 -18.01 1.89 -14.44
N PRO A 120 -19.16 2.28 -13.82
CA PRO A 120 -20.29 1.37 -13.58
C PRO A 120 -20.83 0.67 -14.84
N ASN A 121 -20.77 1.33 -16.00
CA ASN A 121 -21.06 0.75 -17.31
C ASN A 121 -19.82 0.85 -18.18
N PRO A 122 -18.86 -0.09 -18.07
CA PRO A 122 -17.52 0.12 -18.60
C PRO A 122 -17.38 -0.19 -20.09
N LEU A 123 -18.25 -1.03 -20.66
CA LEU A 123 -18.09 -1.48 -22.04
C LEU A 123 -18.53 -0.45 -23.05
N SER A 124 -17.61 0.00 -23.91
CA SER A 124 -17.87 0.96 -24.99
C SER A 124 -17.19 0.50 -26.27
N GLU A 125 -17.98 0.22 -27.35
CA GLU A 125 -17.45 -0.13 -28.65
C GLU A 125 -17.56 1.07 -29.61
N LYS A 126 -16.47 1.36 -30.32
CA LYS A 126 -16.44 2.40 -31.35
C LYS A 126 -15.51 1.96 -32.48
N ASN A 127 -16.00 2.00 -33.72
CA ASN A 127 -15.24 1.63 -34.93
C ASN A 127 -14.57 0.25 -34.82
N ASN A 128 -15.28 -0.76 -34.32
CA ASN A 128 -14.81 -2.13 -34.10
C ASN A 128 -13.66 -2.25 -33.07
N VAL A 129 -13.47 -1.24 -32.23
CA VAL A 129 -12.58 -1.34 -31.07
C VAL A 129 -13.42 -1.27 -29.82
N LEU A 130 -13.24 -2.25 -28.93
CA LEU A 130 -13.92 -2.32 -27.65
C LEU A 130 -12.99 -1.81 -26.56
N TYR A 131 -13.55 -0.99 -25.69
CA TYR A 131 -12.85 -0.37 -24.58
C TYR A 131 -13.52 -0.67 -23.25
N PHE A 132 -12.70 -0.72 -22.17
CA PHE A 132 -13.17 -0.39 -20.84
C PHE A 132 -13.04 1.10 -20.60
N ARG A 133 -14.13 1.74 -20.19
CA ARG A 133 -14.13 3.11 -19.71
C ARG A 133 -13.74 3.12 -18.23
N THR A 134 -12.84 4.04 -17.88
CA THR A 134 -12.26 4.10 -16.54
C THR A 134 -12.51 5.43 -15.85
N HIS A 135 -12.34 5.42 -14.53
CA HIS A 135 -12.22 6.57 -13.66
C HIS A 135 -10.95 6.40 -12.84
N TYR A 136 -10.07 7.39 -12.80
CA TYR A 136 -8.86 7.28 -11.98
C TYR A 136 -9.18 7.33 -10.49
N TYR A 137 -8.35 6.64 -9.69
CA TYR A 137 -8.41 6.55 -8.24
C TYR A 137 -7.09 7.07 -7.68
N GLY A 138 -7.16 7.96 -6.65
CA GLY A 138 -5.98 8.59 -6.06
C GLY A 138 -5.36 9.65 -6.97
N GLY A 139 -4.17 10.09 -6.63
CA GLY A 139 -3.44 11.13 -7.35
C GLY A 139 -2.53 10.58 -8.44
N ILE A 140 -2.97 10.54 -9.71
CA ILE A 140 -2.14 10.07 -10.83
C ILE A 140 -1.71 11.21 -11.75
N VAL A 141 -0.56 11.02 -12.40
CA VAL A 141 -0.14 11.83 -13.54
C VAL A 141 -0.52 11.07 -14.82
N MET A 142 -1.57 11.54 -15.52
CA MET A 142 -2.28 10.78 -16.55
C MET A 142 -1.42 10.36 -17.74
N TYR A 143 -0.43 11.18 -18.16
CA TYR A 143 0.45 10.83 -19.27
C TYR A 143 1.36 9.62 -19.00
N GLN A 144 1.55 9.22 -17.73
CA GLN A 144 2.33 8.06 -17.39
C GLN A 144 1.58 6.73 -17.62
N TRP A 145 0.26 6.79 -17.79
CA TRP A 145 -0.61 5.61 -17.92
C TRP A 145 -0.92 5.21 -19.37
N VAL A 146 -0.50 6.01 -20.35
CA VAL A 146 -0.67 5.67 -21.76
C VAL A 146 0.53 4.87 -22.28
N THR A 147 0.29 4.01 -23.28
CA THR A 147 1.32 3.22 -23.98
C THR A 147 2.13 2.25 -23.13
N ILE A 148 1.61 1.88 -21.95
CA ILE A 148 2.20 0.85 -21.09
C ILE A 148 1.31 -0.39 -21.04
N PRO A 149 1.89 -1.61 -20.84
CA PRO A 149 1.10 -2.82 -20.60
C PRO A 149 0.32 -2.72 -19.30
N LEU A 150 -0.98 -3.06 -19.35
CA LEU A 150 -1.91 -3.02 -18.24
C LEU A 150 -2.53 -4.38 -17.99
N ALA A 151 -2.92 -4.65 -16.74
CA ALA A 151 -3.60 -5.84 -16.25
C ALA A 151 -4.97 -5.50 -15.66
N LEU A 152 -5.88 -6.46 -15.62
CA LEU A 152 -7.21 -6.34 -15.04
C LEU A 152 -7.28 -7.20 -13.78
N HIS A 153 -7.65 -6.56 -12.66
CA HIS A 153 -7.79 -7.19 -11.35
C HIS A 153 -9.15 -6.92 -10.72
N GLY A 154 -9.50 -7.71 -9.72
CA GLY A 154 -10.63 -7.43 -8.84
C GLY A 154 -11.60 -8.57 -8.70
N VAL A 155 -12.87 -8.24 -8.41
CA VAL A 155 -13.92 -9.23 -8.15
C VAL A 155 -15.23 -8.86 -8.84
N ILE A 156 -15.96 -9.88 -9.25
CA ILE A 156 -17.32 -9.76 -9.78
C ILE A 156 -18.24 -10.57 -8.85
N ILE A 157 -19.31 -9.96 -8.39
CA ILE A 157 -20.34 -10.66 -7.61
C ILE A 157 -21.54 -10.93 -8.52
N LYS A 158 -21.73 -12.21 -8.87
CA LYS A 158 -22.85 -12.64 -9.73
C LYS A 158 -24.19 -12.48 -9.02
N LYS A 159 -25.28 -12.51 -9.78
CA LYS A 159 -26.64 -12.40 -9.26
C LYS A 159 -26.96 -13.45 -8.17
N ASN A 160 -26.39 -14.64 -8.27
CA ASN A 160 -26.55 -15.72 -7.29
C ASN A 160 -25.67 -15.57 -6.03
N GLY A 161 -24.89 -14.49 -5.92
CA GLY A 161 -23.96 -14.25 -4.82
C GLY A 161 -22.57 -14.88 -5.00
N GLU A 162 -22.33 -15.63 -6.07
CA GLU A 162 -21.03 -16.20 -6.38
C GLU A 162 -19.98 -15.11 -6.65
N LYS A 163 -18.83 -15.19 -5.97
CA LYS A 163 -17.68 -14.29 -6.16
C LYS A 163 -16.73 -14.89 -7.19
N ILE A 164 -16.45 -14.16 -8.26
CA ILE A 164 -15.42 -14.47 -9.23
C ILE A 164 -14.26 -13.52 -8.99
N THR A 165 -13.07 -14.05 -8.75
CA THR A 165 -11.83 -13.28 -8.73
C THR A 165 -11.27 -13.17 -10.16
N VAL A 166 -10.93 -11.95 -10.56
CA VAL A 166 -10.36 -11.63 -11.86
C VAL A 166 -8.91 -11.20 -11.66
N LYS A 167 -7.99 -11.88 -12.35
CA LYS A 167 -6.57 -11.54 -12.43
C LYS A 167 -6.11 -11.92 -13.84
N ILE A 168 -5.96 -10.94 -14.71
CA ILE A 168 -5.65 -11.16 -16.14
C ILE A 168 -4.61 -10.14 -16.60
N GLY A 169 -3.54 -10.59 -17.22
CA GLY A 169 -2.48 -9.75 -17.77
C GLY A 169 -1.17 -9.80 -16.99
N GLU A 170 -1.09 -10.60 -15.94
CA GLU A 170 0.10 -10.75 -15.11
C GLU A 170 1.12 -11.76 -15.68
N ASN A 171 0.65 -12.79 -16.37
CA ASN A 171 1.51 -13.81 -16.96
C ASN A 171 1.85 -13.50 -18.41
N ASP A 172 2.96 -14.04 -18.92
CA ASP A 172 3.44 -13.75 -20.29
C ASP A 172 2.51 -14.31 -21.37
N ASP A 173 1.79 -15.38 -21.08
CA ASP A 173 0.83 -16.04 -21.96
C ASP A 173 -0.58 -15.44 -21.90
N GLU A 174 -0.82 -14.49 -21.00
CA GLU A 174 -2.10 -13.80 -20.86
C GLU A 174 -2.19 -12.56 -21.74
N PRO A 175 -3.41 -12.19 -22.19
CA PRO A 175 -3.61 -10.93 -22.88
C PRO A 175 -3.32 -9.74 -21.96
N LYS A 176 -2.61 -8.75 -22.46
CA LYS A 176 -2.40 -7.47 -21.78
C LYS A 176 -3.27 -6.39 -22.42
N PHE A 177 -3.50 -5.32 -21.68
CA PHE A 177 -4.33 -4.21 -22.09
C PHE A 177 -3.47 -2.95 -22.26
N MET A 178 -4.00 -1.93 -22.93
CA MET A 178 -3.26 -0.69 -23.18
C MET A 178 -4.20 0.48 -23.41
N ILE A 179 -3.75 1.68 -23.09
CA ILE A 179 -4.33 2.95 -23.50
C ILE A 179 -3.46 3.53 -24.61
N SER A 180 -4.06 3.86 -25.75
CA SER A 180 -3.34 4.47 -26.88
C SER A 180 -3.04 5.94 -26.62
N ASP A 181 -1.99 6.45 -27.24
CA ASP A 181 -1.67 7.87 -27.32
C ASP A 181 -1.54 8.33 -28.78
N LEU A 182 -1.55 9.64 -29.01
CA LEU A 182 -1.39 10.22 -30.33
C LEU A 182 0.05 10.05 -30.82
N LEU A 183 0.19 9.72 -32.12
CA LEU A 183 1.48 9.72 -32.77
C LEU A 183 2.01 11.16 -32.93
N PRO A 184 3.35 11.38 -32.93
CA PRO A 184 3.95 12.72 -32.98
C PRO A 184 3.48 13.58 -34.17
N HIS A 185 3.24 12.96 -35.33
CA HIS A 185 2.83 13.67 -36.55
C HIS A 185 1.43 14.31 -36.48
N MET A 186 0.59 13.87 -35.52
CA MET A 186 -0.76 14.40 -35.32
C MET A 186 -0.92 15.11 -33.97
N ALA A 187 0.12 15.10 -33.12
CA ALA A 187 0.06 15.59 -31.75
C ALA A 187 0.27 17.10 -31.59
N GLY A 188 0.53 17.88 -32.64
CA GLY A 188 0.92 19.29 -32.55
C GLY A 188 0.00 20.15 -31.66
N GLY A 189 -1.32 20.01 -31.79
CA GLY A 189 -2.28 20.71 -30.95
C GLY A 189 -2.36 20.21 -29.51
N HIS A 190 -1.99 18.93 -29.26
CA HIS A 190 -1.90 18.35 -27.92
C HIS A 190 -0.60 18.73 -27.21
N LEU A 191 0.54 18.70 -27.93
CA LEU A 191 1.84 19.05 -27.37
C LEU A 191 1.95 20.49 -26.89
N SER A 192 1.08 21.39 -27.35
CA SER A 192 1.01 22.76 -26.87
C SER A 192 0.17 22.97 -25.61
N LYS A 193 -0.54 21.92 -25.13
CA LYS A 193 -1.32 21.97 -23.88
C LYS A 193 -0.41 21.88 -22.66
N PRO A 194 -0.78 22.49 -21.52
CA PRO A 194 -0.11 22.21 -20.24
C PRO A 194 -0.12 20.71 -19.92
N ALA A 195 0.95 20.21 -19.34
CA ALA A 195 1.10 18.77 -19.01
C ALA A 195 -0.09 18.21 -18.20
N GLY A 196 -0.65 18.98 -17.26
CA GLY A 196 -1.81 18.58 -16.47
C GLY A 196 -3.14 18.43 -17.26
N SER A 197 -3.20 18.94 -18.51
CA SER A 197 -4.36 18.82 -19.41
C SER A 197 -4.02 18.13 -20.74
N PHE A 198 -2.81 17.58 -20.83
CA PHE A 198 -2.32 16.90 -22.03
C PHE A 198 -3.15 15.66 -22.36
N ILE A 199 -3.39 14.81 -21.37
CA ILE A 199 -4.31 13.67 -21.45
C ILE A 199 -5.61 14.04 -20.73
N ASP A 200 -6.73 13.98 -21.46
CA ASP A 200 -8.06 14.13 -20.87
C ASP A 200 -8.38 12.85 -20.08
N PRO A 201 -8.77 12.94 -18.78
CA PRO A 201 -9.13 11.76 -17.98
C PRO A 201 -10.24 10.93 -18.60
N GLU A 202 -11.16 11.51 -19.34
CA GLU A 202 -12.22 10.79 -20.07
C GLU A 202 -11.67 9.96 -21.25
N ASN A 203 -10.42 10.18 -21.64
CA ASN A 203 -9.74 9.43 -22.71
C ASN A 203 -8.84 8.31 -22.17
N LEU A 204 -8.76 8.11 -20.86
CA LEU A 204 -8.09 6.93 -20.26
C LEU A 204 -8.92 5.65 -20.49
N ASN A 205 -9.21 5.35 -21.77
CA ASN A 205 -10.01 4.20 -22.17
C ASN A 205 -9.09 3.05 -22.55
N VAL A 206 -9.25 1.92 -21.87
CA VAL A 206 -8.40 0.74 -22.02
C VAL A 206 -8.90 -0.13 -23.15
N ILE A 207 -8.07 -0.39 -24.16
CA ILE A 207 -8.38 -1.25 -25.30
C ILE A 207 -8.43 -2.71 -24.84
N ILE A 208 -9.56 -3.40 -25.10
CA ILE A 208 -9.78 -4.78 -24.65
C ILE A 208 -10.16 -5.74 -25.78
N GLY A 209 -10.41 -5.26 -26.98
CA GLY A 209 -10.73 -6.12 -28.12
C GLY A 209 -10.92 -5.36 -29.43
N SER A 210 -10.69 -6.05 -30.55
CA SER A 210 -10.80 -5.46 -31.90
C SER A 210 -11.22 -6.47 -32.98
N VAL A 211 -11.62 -7.70 -32.60
CA VAL A 211 -11.99 -8.75 -33.56
C VAL A 211 -13.51 -8.95 -33.54
N PRO A 212 -14.24 -8.52 -34.58
CA PRO A 212 -15.66 -8.82 -34.71
C PRO A 212 -15.89 -10.28 -35.14
N GLY A 213 -17.14 -10.72 -35.04
CA GLY A 213 -17.56 -12.03 -35.55
C GLY A 213 -17.34 -12.20 -37.04
N LYS A 214 -17.22 -13.43 -37.50
CA LYS A 214 -17.11 -13.75 -38.91
C LYS A 214 -18.44 -13.44 -39.64
N ILE A 215 -18.32 -12.96 -40.86
CA ILE A 215 -19.46 -12.85 -41.79
C ILE A 215 -19.75 -14.24 -42.30
N ASP A 216 -21.00 -14.65 -42.23
CA ASP A 216 -21.46 -15.86 -42.95
C ASP A 216 -21.76 -15.48 -44.40
N GLU A 217 -20.93 -15.93 -45.33
CA GLU A 217 -21.08 -15.63 -46.75
C GLU A 217 -22.25 -16.40 -47.40
N GLU A 218 -22.71 -17.48 -46.75
CA GLU A 218 -23.81 -18.31 -47.25
C GLU A 218 -25.18 -17.79 -46.76
N ASP A 219 -25.24 -17.18 -45.58
CA ASP A 219 -26.42 -16.53 -45.00
C ASP A 219 -26.25 -15.00 -44.92
N LYS A 220 -26.69 -14.31 -45.97
CA LYS A 220 -26.62 -12.84 -46.06
C LYS A 220 -27.47 -12.11 -45.01
N ASP A 221 -28.40 -12.79 -44.36
CA ASP A 221 -29.25 -12.28 -43.29
C ASP A 221 -28.67 -12.57 -41.91
N ALA A 222 -27.58 -13.36 -41.81
CA ALA A 222 -26.88 -13.64 -40.56
C ALA A 222 -26.25 -12.38 -40.00
N LYS A 223 -26.66 -11.97 -38.78
CA LYS A 223 -26.08 -10.81 -38.09
C LYS A 223 -24.68 -11.16 -37.56
N THR A 224 -23.68 -10.51 -38.14
CA THR A 224 -22.32 -10.57 -37.58
C THR A 224 -22.28 -10.00 -36.17
N LEU A 225 -21.72 -10.75 -35.23
CA LEU A 225 -21.55 -10.29 -33.86
C LEU A 225 -20.54 -9.13 -33.80
N SER A 226 -20.88 -8.09 -33.06
CA SER A 226 -19.93 -6.99 -32.78
C SER A 226 -18.79 -7.50 -31.87
N VAL A 227 -17.69 -6.74 -31.74
CA VAL A 227 -16.58 -7.06 -30.84
C VAL A 227 -17.08 -7.23 -29.38
N LYS A 228 -18.01 -6.35 -28.95
CA LYS A 228 -18.64 -6.43 -27.63
C LYS A 228 -19.41 -7.74 -27.45
N GLN A 229 -20.20 -8.14 -28.47
CA GLN A 229 -20.98 -9.37 -28.40
C GLN A 229 -20.09 -10.61 -28.36
N GLN A 230 -18.99 -10.62 -29.13
CA GLN A 230 -17.99 -11.69 -29.08
C GLN A 230 -17.36 -11.83 -27.69
N LEU A 231 -16.96 -10.72 -27.08
CA LEU A 231 -16.34 -10.72 -25.77
C LEU A 231 -17.33 -11.11 -24.67
N LEU A 232 -18.57 -10.67 -24.75
CA LEU A 232 -19.63 -11.10 -23.81
C LEU A 232 -19.93 -12.59 -23.92
N ALA A 233 -19.93 -13.16 -25.15
CA ALA A 233 -20.08 -14.59 -25.34
C ALA A 233 -18.91 -15.37 -24.70
N PHE A 234 -17.67 -14.91 -24.91
CA PHE A 234 -16.48 -15.47 -24.28
C PHE A 234 -16.54 -15.43 -22.76
N PHE A 235 -16.91 -14.30 -22.17
CA PHE A 235 -17.03 -14.16 -20.72
C PHE A 235 -18.15 -15.02 -20.15
N ASN A 236 -19.26 -15.15 -20.87
CA ASN A 236 -20.35 -16.01 -20.46
C ASN A 236 -19.94 -17.48 -20.49
N GLU A 237 -19.29 -17.93 -21.57
CA GLU A 237 -18.81 -19.31 -21.70
C GLU A 237 -17.76 -19.66 -20.62
N LYS A 238 -16.78 -18.78 -20.42
CA LYS A 238 -15.64 -19.06 -19.52
C LYS A 238 -15.96 -18.86 -18.05
N TYR A 239 -16.75 -17.84 -17.72
CA TYR A 239 -16.97 -17.39 -16.33
C TYR A 239 -18.45 -17.35 -15.93
N GLY A 240 -19.37 -17.59 -16.86
CA GLY A 240 -20.81 -17.43 -16.61
C GLY A 240 -21.22 -15.98 -16.27
N ILE A 241 -20.53 -14.98 -16.86
CA ILE A 241 -20.72 -13.56 -16.61
C ILE A 241 -21.63 -12.98 -17.68
N GLU A 242 -22.59 -12.16 -17.27
CA GLU A 242 -23.42 -11.32 -18.12
C GLU A 242 -22.96 -9.83 -18.03
N GLU A 243 -23.33 -9.00 -18.99
CA GLU A 243 -22.97 -7.56 -18.96
C GLU A 243 -23.42 -6.86 -17.66
N LYS A 244 -24.57 -7.23 -17.10
CA LYS A 244 -25.06 -6.67 -15.83
C LYS A 244 -24.18 -7.02 -14.63
N ASP A 245 -23.34 -8.03 -14.71
CA ASP A 245 -22.45 -8.41 -13.61
C ASP A 245 -21.31 -7.41 -13.45
N PHE A 246 -20.92 -6.70 -14.52
CA PHE A 246 -19.97 -5.58 -14.41
C PHE A 246 -20.51 -4.44 -13.51
N GLN A 247 -21.82 -4.27 -13.39
CA GLN A 247 -22.42 -3.26 -12.48
C GLN A 247 -22.29 -3.65 -10.99
N ARG A 248 -21.92 -4.91 -10.71
CA ARG A 248 -21.69 -5.47 -9.36
C ARG A 248 -20.24 -5.87 -9.16
N ALA A 249 -19.36 -5.34 -9.99
CA ALA A 249 -17.94 -5.64 -9.96
C ALA A 249 -17.17 -4.52 -9.27
N GLU A 250 -16.07 -4.91 -8.66
CA GLU A 250 -14.96 -4.05 -8.28
C GLU A 250 -13.78 -4.48 -9.15
N LEU A 251 -13.65 -3.85 -10.32
CA LEU A 251 -12.62 -4.15 -11.31
C LEU A 251 -11.74 -2.93 -11.52
N VAL A 252 -10.45 -3.16 -11.51
CA VAL A 252 -9.43 -2.13 -11.60
C VAL A 252 -8.39 -2.51 -12.66
N ILE A 253 -7.78 -1.50 -13.23
CA ILE A 253 -6.67 -1.62 -14.17
C ILE A 253 -5.40 -1.16 -13.46
N THR A 254 -4.39 -2.00 -13.48
CA THR A 254 -3.07 -1.77 -12.88
C THR A 254 -1.97 -1.99 -13.91
N PRO A 255 -0.75 -1.46 -13.70
CA PRO A 255 0.40 -1.80 -14.53
C PRO A 255 0.72 -3.31 -14.49
N ALA A 256 0.90 -3.91 -15.67
CA ALA A 256 1.22 -5.34 -15.83
C ALA A 256 2.73 -5.65 -15.64
N ALA A 257 3.48 -4.72 -15.06
CA ALA A 257 4.90 -4.88 -14.81
C ALA A 257 5.15 -5.70 -13.53
N LYS A 258 6.17 -6.56 -13.60
CA LYS A 258 6.69 -7.27 -12.43
C LYS A 258 7.68 -6.41 -11.67
N ALA A 259 7.72 -6.58 -10.35
CA ALA A 259 8.74 -5.96 -9.50
C ALA A 259 10.14 -6.39 -9.95
N THR A 260 11.03 -5.43 -10.20
CA THR A 260 12.34 -5.70 -10.79
C THR A 260 13.45 -4.89 -10.14
N ASP A 261 14.66 -5.42 -10.18
CA ASP A 261 15.87 -4.74 -9.71
C ASP A 261 16.30 -3.66 -10.69
N ILE A 262 16.75 -2.52 -10.19
CA ILE A 262 17.23 -1.38 -10.96
C ILE A 262 18.69 -1.08 -10.61
N GLY A 263 19.44 -0.68 -11.65
CA GLY A 263 20.87 -0.35 -11.58
C GLY A 263 21.77 -1.59 -11.82
N PHE A 264 23.02 -1.34 -12.18
CA PHE A 264 24.02 -2.41 -12.36
C PHE A 264 24.34 -3.13 -11.04
N ASP A 265 24.20 -2.43 -9.92
CA ASP A 265 24.40 -2.92 -8.56
C ASP A 265 23.17 -3.58 -7.97
N ARG A 266 22.01 -3.46 -8.67
CA ARG A 266 20.70 -3.96 -8.19
C ARG A 266 20.31 -3.44 -6.80
N GLY A 267 20.72 -2.21 -6.48
CA GLY A 267 20.51 -1.59 -5.18
C GLY A 267 19.08 -1.07 -4.96
N MET A 268 18.26 -0.99 -6.02
CA MET A 268 16.89 -0.47 -5.97
C MET A 268 15.90 -1.45 -6.58
N ILE A 269 14.61 -1.26 -6.26
CA ILE A 269 13.47 -1.98 -6.82
C ILE A 269 12.57 -0.97 -7.54
N ALA A 270 12.16 -1.33 -8.78
CA ALA A 270 11.05 -0.69 -9.46
C ALA A 270 9.82 -1.58 -9.43
N ALA A 271 8.70 -1.04 -8.97
CA ALA A 271 7.43 -1.77 -8.94
C ALA A 271 6.23 -0.81 -8.86
N TYR A 272 5.07 -1.32 -9.22
CA TYR A 272 3.80 -0.64 -9.00
C TYR A 272 3.34 -0.84 -7.55
N GLY A 273 2.89 0.26 -6.94
CA GLY A 273 2.22 0.23 -5.64
C GLY A 273 3.17 -0.05 -4.48
N GLN A 274 4.42 0.42 -4.55
CA GLN A 274 5.29 0.48 -3.39
C GLN A 274 4.75 1.46 -2.36
N ASP A 275 4.05 2.48 -2.80
CA ASP A 275 3.17 3.32 -2.02
C ASP A 275 1.81 2.60 -1.81
N ASP A 276 1.46 2.05 -0.62
CA ASP A 276 2.36 1.96 0.56
C ASP A 276 2.58 0.48 0.95
N ARG A 277 2.57 -0.41 -0.07
CA ARG A 277 2.78 -1.86 0.17
C ARG A 277 4.20 -2.19 0.62
N VAL A 278 5.15 -1.26 0.49
CA VAL A 278 6.49 -1.45 1.04
C VAL A 278 6.47 -1.43 2.56
N CYS A 279 5.75 -0.47 3.15
CA CYS A 279 5.59 -0.41 4.60
C CYS A 279 4.67 -1.52 5.10
N ALA A 280 3.57 -1.82 4.38
CA ALA A 280 2.69 -2.94 4.71
C ALA A 280 3.44 -4.29 4.75
N TYR A 281 4.30 -4.57 3.76
CA TYR A 281 5.11 -5.79 3.77
C TYR A 281 6.12 -5.82 4.91
N THR A 282 6.81 -4.71 5.15
CA THR A 282 7.87 -4.65 6.17
C THR A 282 7.32 -4.75 7.60
N GLU A 283 6.13 -4.18 7.89
CA GLU A 283 5.46 -4.37 9.18
C GLU A 283 4.91 -5.80 9.35
N LEU A 284 4.35 -6.40 8.28
CA LEU A 284 3.95 -7.81 8.28
C LEU A 284 5.15 -8.71 8.58
N ARG A 285 6.27 -8.48 7.89
CA ARG A 285 7.49 -9.25 8.08
C ARG A 285 8.04 -9.10 9.50
N ALA A 286 7.99 -7.89 10.06
CA ALA A 286 8.39 -7.64 11.45
C ALA A 286 7.58 -8.50 12.43
N LEU A 287 6.25 -8.57 12.30
CA LEU A 287 5.42 -9.43 13.14
C LEU A 287 5.66 -10.93 12.95
N LEU A 288 5.89 -11.36 11.70
CA LEU A 288 6.20 -12.78 11.42
C LEU A 288 7.50 -13.21 12.06
N ASP A 289 8.50 -12.33 12.13
CA ASP A 289 9.84 -12.62 12.65
C ASP A 289 10.00 -12.39 14.15
N MET A 290 8.98 -11.86 14.84
CA MET A 290 9.00 -11.73 16.30
C MET A 290 9.25 -13.07 16.98
N LYS A 291 10.25 -13.08 17.86
CA LYS A 291 10.66 -14.29 18.61
C LYS A 291 10.15 -14.29 20.05
N ASN A 292 9.91 -13.11 20.60
CA ASN A 292 9.54 -12.93 21.99
C ASN A 292 8.04 -12.65 22.12
N VAL A 293 7.50 -12.87 23.31
CA VAL A 293 6.19 -12.33 23.68
C VAL A 293 6.42 -10.87 24.09
N PRO A 294 5.85 -9.89 23.37
CA PRO A 294 6.10 -8.48 23.66
C PRO A 294 5.48 -8.06 25.00
N THR A 295 5.91 -6.92 25.55
CA THR A 295 5.31 -6.35 26.76
C THR A 295 3.90 -5.86 26.46
N HIS A 296 3.77 -4.95 25.50
CA HIS A 296 2.48 -4.49 24.96
C HIS A 296 2.07 -5.35 23.77
N THR A 297 0.78 -5.46 23.49
CA THR A 297 0.33 -6.14 22.28
C THR A 297 0.91 -5.45 21.05
N ALA A 298 1.67 -6.21 20.25
CA ALA A 298 2.23 -5.77 18.98
C ALA A 298 1.17 -5.88 17.89
N VAL A 299 0.98 -4.83 17.09
CA VAL A 299 -0.05 -4.76 16.04
C VAL A 299 0.53 -4.26 14.74
N ALA A 300 0.21 -4.93 13.62
CA ALA A 300 0.33 -4.39 12.28
C ALA A 300 -1.07 -4.11 11.72
N TYR A 301 -1.23 -3.02 10.96
CA TYR A 301 -2.50 -2.58 10.43
C TYR A 301 -2.42 -2.19 8.96
N PHE A 302 -3.07 -2.95 8.08
CA PHE A 302 -3.26 -2.57 6.68
C PHE A 302 -4.56 -1.78 6.53
N ALA A 303 -4.46 -0.50 6.27
CA ALA A 303 -5.56 0.39 5.99
C ALA A 303 -5.97 0.33 4.51
N ASP A 304 -7.20 0.75 4.21
CA ASP A 304 -7.74 0.93 2.85
C ASP A 304 -8.11 2.40 2.64
N LYS A 305 -8.15 2.86 1.39
CA LYS A 305 -8.64 4.19 0.98
C LYS A 305 -7.84 5.38 1.48
N GLU A 306 -6.56 5.19 1.82
CA GLU A 306 -5.70 6.32 2.17
C GLU A 306 -5.66 7.31 1.01
N GLU A 307 -5.43 6.84 -0.20
CA GLU A 307 -5.26 7.57 -1.44
C GLU A 307 -6.45 8.49 -1.85
N ILE A 308 -7.58 8.29 -1.22
CA ILE A 308 -8.79 9.11 -1.42
C ILE A 308 -9.25 9.76 -0.11
N GLY A 309 -8.34 9.94 0.87
CA GLY A 309 -8.57 10.64 2.13
C GLY A 309 -9.12 9.77 3.25
N SER A 310 -8.78 8.48 3.29
CA SER A 310 -9.14 7.52 4.35
C SER A 310 -10.65 7.42 4.64
N VAL A 311 -11.46 7.67 3.64
CA VAL A 311 -12.94 7.72 3.75
C VAL A 311 -13.59 6.32 3.75
N GLY A 312 -14.89 6.28 3.97
CA GLY A 312 -15.68 5.05 3.94
C GLY A 312 -15.47 4.17 5.18
N ASN A 313 -15.96 2.94 5.11
CA ASN A 313 -16.04 2.04 6.26
C ASN A 313 -14.82 1.13 6.44
N THR A 314 -13.82 1.23 5.58
CA THR A 314 -12.56 0.47 5.63
C THR A 314 -11.32 1.38 5.71
N GLY A 315 -11.48 2.68 5.47
CA GLY A 315 -10.41 3.67 5.65
C GLY A 315 -10.11 3.94 7.12
N ALA A 316 -8.97 4.58 7.40
CA ALA A 316 -8.48 4.86 8.75
C ALA A 316 -9.43 5.74 9.59
N ARG A 317 -10.29 6.53 8.94
CA ARG A 317 -11.35 7.32 9.61
C ARG A 317 -12.50 6.47 10.17
N SER A 318 -12.61 5.21 9.74
CA SER A 318 -13.68 4.32 10.21
C SER A 318 -13.47 3.89 11.67
N ASN A 319 -14.44 3.17 12.20
CA ASN A 319 -14.35 2.60 13.56
C ASN A 319 -13.62 1.23 13.57
N SER A 320 -12.86 0.89 12.51
CA SER A 320 -12.23 -0.42 12.41
C SER A 320 -11.21 -0.68 13.51
N LEU A 321 -10.43 0.33 13.90
CA LEU A 321 -9.47 0.23 15.01
C LEU A 321 -10.17 0.03 16.36
N GLU A 322 -11.24 0.80 16.64
CA GLU A 322 -12.02 0.63 17.87
C GLU A 322 -12.69 -0.74 17.93
N LEU A 323 -13.19 -1.24 16.80
CA LEU A 323 -13.75 -2.58 16.71
C LEU A 323 -12.69 -3.65 16.96
N PHE A 324 -11.51 -3.50 16.38
CA PHE A 324 -10.39 -4.40 16.65
C PHE A 324 -9.99 -4.39 18.13
N ALA A 325 -9.83 -3.20 18.73
CA ALA A 325 -9.53 -3.07 20.16
C ALA A 325 -10.63 -3.69 21.04
N LEU A 326 -11.91 -3.54 20.64
CA LEU A 326 -13.05 -4.19 21.30
C LEU A 326 -12.96 -5.71 21.23
N GLU A 327 -12.64 -6.26 20.05
CA GLU A 327 -12.45 -7.68 19.84
C GLU A 327 -11.32 -8.25 20.71
N ILE A 328 -10.18 -7.54 20.79
CA ILE A 328 -9.07 -7.93 21.67
C ILE A 328 -9.50 -7.88 23.14
N ALA A 329 -10.06 -6.75 23.59
CA ALA A 329 -10.49 -6.58 24.98
C ALA A 329 -11.50 -7.65 25.41
N SER A 330 -12.41 -8.05 24.52
CA SER A 330 -13.41 -9.11 24.78
C SER A 330 -12.84 -10.50 24.99
N LEU A 331 -11.58 -10.77 24.56
CA LEU A 331 -10.89 -12.01 24.87
C LEU A 331 -10.46 -12.10 26.34
N TYR A 332 -10.13 -10.94 26.94
CA TYR A 332 -9.69 -10.85 28.34
C TYR A 332 -10.85 -10.74 29.32
N GLU A 333 -11.81 -9.87 29.01
CA GLU A 333 -12.95 -9.61 29.88
C GLU A 333 -14.21 -9.30 29.07
N PRO A 334 -15.26 -10.14 29.14
CA PRO A 334 -16.47 -9.97 28.33
C PRO A 334 -17.39 -8.83 28.80
N ARG A 335 -17.08 -8.14 29.91
CA ARG A 335 -17.90 -7.09 30.52
C ARG A 335 -17.12 -5.78 30.60
N GLU A 336 -17.83 -4.65 30.45
CA GLU A 336 -17.29 -3.27 30.57
C GLU A 336 -16.19 -2.91 29.57
N VAL A 337 -16.19 -3.53 28.40
CA VAL A 337 -15.13 -3.49 27.39
C VAL A 337 -14.89 -2.08 26.84
N MET A 338 -15.91 -1.19 26.82
CA MET A 338 -15.78 0.15 26.23
C MET A 338 -14.80 1.06 26.97
N LEU A 339 -14.74 0.97 28.31
CA LEU A 339 -13.75 1.72 29.07
C LEU A 339 -12.33 1.22 28.80
N THR A 340 -12.18 -0.11 28.75
CA THR A 340 -10.92 -0.76 28.40
C THR A 340 -10.44 -0.32 27.00
N VAL A 341 -11.33 -0.27 26.00
CA VAL A 341 -11.01 0.22 24.64
C VAL A 341 -10.52 1.66 24.67
N LYS A 342 -11.21 2.56 25.39
CA LYS A 342 -10.80 3.98 25.48
C LYS A 342 -9.44 4.15 26.17
N LYS A 343 -9.17 3.40 27.23
CA LYS A 343 -7.85 3.38 27.88
C LYS A 343 -6.78 2.79 26.97
N CYS A 344 -7.08 1.69 26.30
CA CYS A 344 -6.20 1.06 25.32
C CYS A 344 -5.74 2.05 24.26
N LEU A 345 -6.68 2.70 23.58
CA LEU A 345 -6.35 3.64 22.51
C LEU A 345 -5.53 4.83 23.02
N ALA A 346 -5.90 5.38 24.20
CA ALA A 346 -5.17 6.51 24.81
C ALA A 346 -3.75 6.13 25.29
N ALA A 347 -3.49 4.86 25.57
CA ALA A 347 -2.17 4.35 25.95
C ALA A 347 -1.39 3.77 24.76
N SER A 348 -2.01 3.64 23.58
CA SER A 348 -1.39 3.07 22.40
C SER A 348 -0.43 4.03 21.72
N LYS A 349 0.61 3.47 21.11
CA LYS A 349 1.62 4.17 20.33
C LYS A 349 1.70 3.57 18.94
N MET A 350 1.87 4.40 17.91
CA MET A 350 1.87 3.97 16.53
C MET A 350 2.96 4.64 15.69
N LEU A 351 3.65 3.86 14.88
CA LEU A 351 4.34 4.36 13.71
C LEU A 351 3.35 4.32 12.54
N SER A 352 2.99 5.50 12.02
CA SER A 352 2.25 5.62 10.76
C SER A 352 3.26 5.38 9.65
N ALA A 353 3.26 4.15 9.16
CA ALA A 353 4.20 3.68 8.18
C ALA A 353 3.65 4.03 6.80
N ASP A 354 4.06 5.17 6.29
CA ASP A 354 3.71 5.65 4.96
C ASP A 354 4.98 6.10 4.25
N VAL A 355 5.05 5.88 2.94
CA VAL A 355 6.23 6.26 2.16
C VAL A 355 6.39 7.77 2.11
N THR A 356 7.61 8.22 1.88
CA THR A 356 7.88 9.64 1.69
C THR A 356 8.74 9.89 0.46
N ALA A 357 8.75 11.15 -0.03
CA ALA A 357 9.53 11.53 -1.19
C ALA A 357 11.01 11.68 -0.81
N ALA A 358 11.88 10.84 -1.39
CA ALA A 358 13.32 11.04 -1.32
C ALA A 358 13.75 12.18 -2.24
N PHE A 359 14.80 12.92 -1.85
CA PHE A 359 15.41 13.95 -2.67
C PHE A 359 15.82 13.36 -4.04
N ASP A 360 15.28 13.95 -5.11
CA ASP A 360 15.63 13.58 -6.47
C ASP A 360 16.55 14.65 -7.08
N PRO A 361 17.81 14.30 -7.38
CA PRO A 361 18.77 15.26 -7.98
C PRO A 361 18.35 15.79 -9.35
N SER A 362 17.40 15.14 -10.02
CA SER A 362 16.84 15.59 -11.31
C SER A 362 15.84 16.73 -11.14
N TYR A 363 15.28 16.90 -9.94
CA TYR A 363 14.25 17.90 -9.62
C TYR A 363 14.53 18.65 -8.31
N PRO A 364 15.73 19.23 -8.12
CA PRO A 364 16.16 19.79 -6.84
C PRO A 364 15.31 21.00 -6.38
N ASP A 365 14.64 21.66 -7.33
CA ASP A 365 13.93 22.92 -7.07
C ASP A 365 12.70 22.76 -6.16
N VAL A 366 12.14 21.54 -6.06
CA VAL A 366 10.96 21.26 -5.23
C VAL A 366 11.29 20.79 -3.81
N TYR A 367 12.56 20.50 -3.52
CA TYR A 367 13.02 20.00 -2.21
C TYR A 367 13.75 21.06 -1.40
N ASP A 368 13.67 20.99 -0.08
CA ASP A 368 14.67 21.54 0.84
C ASP A 368 15.71 20.43 1.12
N GLU A 369 16.85 20.49 0.43
CA GLU A 369 17.89 19.47 0.53
C GLU A 369 18.35 19.24 1.98
N SER A 370 18.33 20.27 2.83
CA SER A 370 18.76 20.15 4.22
C SER A 370 17.79 19.36 5.11
N ASN A 371 16.53 19.26 4.70
CA ASN A 371 15.47 18.56 5.44
C ASN A 371 14.87 17.37 4.67
N ALA A 372 15.32 17.06 3.45
CA ALA A 372 14.80 15.94 2.67
C ALA A 372 15.49 14.61 3.03
N ALA A 373 14.76 13.51 2.94
CA ALA A 373 15.32 12.16 2.98
C ALA A 373 16.11 11.84 1.70
N PHE A 374 17.07 10.92 1.79
CA PHE A 374 17.86 10.45 0.67
C PHE A 374 17.75 8.94 0.51
N MET A 375 17.81 8.46 -0.72
CA MET A 375 17.88 7.03 -0.99
C MET A 375 19.14 6.41 -0.35
N GLY A 376 18.97 5.33 0.39
CA GLY A 376 20.03 4.67 1.13
C GLY A 376 20.31 5.28 2.51
N GLY A 377 19.55 6.26 2.96
CA GLY A 377 19.70 6.88 4.28
C GLY A 377 19.05 6.11 5.43
N GLY A 378 18.32 5.05 5.12
CA GLY A 378 17.53 4.29 6.11
C GLY A 378 16.08 4.74 6.17
N ILE A 379 15.34 4.26 7.17
CA ILE A 379 13.94 4.63 7.39
C ILE A 379 13.80 6.12 7.66
N ALA A 380 12.82 6.77 7.03
CA ALA A 380 12.58 8.21 7.19
C ALA A 380 11.54 8.48 8.27
N ILE A 381 11.83 9.42 9.16
CA ILE A 381 10.94 9.90 10.22
C ILE A 381 10.44 11.30 9.83
N GLU A 382 9.14 11.51 9.86
CA GLU A 382 8.50 12.80 9.68
C GLU A 382 7.78 13.21 10.98
N LYS A 383 8.28 14.26 11.64
CA LYS A 383 7.66 14.76 12.87
C LYS A 383 6.27 15.32 12.61
N TYR A 384 6.03 15.74 11.40
CA TYR A 384 4.76 16.26 10.88
C TYR A 384 4.72 16.07 9.37
N THR A 385 3.52 15.93 8.85
CA THR A 385 3.17 15.88 7.44
C THR A 385 2.22 17.03 7.09
N GLY A 386 1.37 16.90 6.11
CA GLY A 386 0.34 17.89 5.79
C GLY A 386 0.79 18.98 4.83
N HIS A 387 -0.01 20.05 4.72
CA HIS A 387 0.21 21.12 3.75
C HIS A 387 0.41 22.48 4.41
N GLY A 388 1.21 23.36 3.80
CA GLY A 388 1.38 24.76 4.20
C GLY A 388 1.72 24.90 5.66
N GLY A 389 0.80 25.39 6.49
CA GLY A 389 0.96 25.54 7.94
C GLY A 389 0.68 24.25 8.73
N LYS A 390 1.16 23.09 8.29
CA LYS A 390 0.95 21.77 8.92
C LYS A 390 -0.53 21.35 8.99
N SER A 391 -1.35 21.72 8.01
CA SER A 391 -2.74 21.29 7.96
C SER A 391 -2.85 19.83 7.55
N GLY A 392 -3.62 19.04 8.30
CA GLY A 392 -3.82 17.60 8.02
C GLY A 392 -2.69 16.71 8.51
N THR A 393 -2.08 17.03 9.65
CA THR A 393 -0.99 16.26 10.27
C THR A 393 -1.29 15.88 11.72
N SER A 394 -0.55 14.92 12.27
CA SER A 394 -0.56 14.58 13.70
C SER A 394 0.37 15.47 14.54
N ASP A 395 1.40 16.09 13.96
CA ASP A 395 2.44 16.91 14.62
C ASP A 395 2.97 16.28 15.92
N CYS A 396 3.82 15.26 15.77
CA CYS A 396 4.28 14.39 16.86
C CYS A 396 5.07 15.14 17.94
N PRO A 397 4.80 14.93 19.25
CA PRO A 397 5.53 15.55 20.34
C PRO A 397 6.98 15.04 20.43
N ALA A 398 7.88 15.91 20.87
CA ALA A 398 9.32 15.63 20.95
C ALA A 398 9.66 14.40 21.82
N GLU A 399 8.87 14.16 22.86
CA GLU A 399 9.02 13.01 23.76
C GLU A 399 8.88 11.69 23.02
N PHE A 400 7.88 11.58 22.14
CA PHE A 400 7.66 10.35 21.38
C PHE A 400 8.68 10.21 20.23
N VAL A 401 9.05 11.33 19.57
CA VAL A 401 10.16 11.31 18.59
C VAL A 401 11.44 10.78 19.24
N ARG A 402 11.79 11.28 20.43
CA ARG A 402 12.94 10.80 21.19
C ARG A 402 12.83 9.30 21.51
N GLU A 403 11.68 8.85 22.00
CA GLU A 403 11.46 7.45 22.34
C GLU A 403 11.69 6.52 21.15
N VAL A 404 11.18 6.90 19.97
CA VAL A 404 11.35 6.10 18.73
C VAL A 404 12.81 6.12 18.27
N THR A 405 13.46 7.29 18.27
CA THR A 405 14.86 7.39 17.86
C THR A 405 15.81 6.67 18.83
N ASP A 406 15.54 6.71 20.14
CA ASP A 406 16.30 5.92 21.14
C ASP A 406 16.20 4.41 20.81
N VAL A 407 14.97 3.91 20.51
CA VAL A 407 14.76 2.51 20.11
C VAL A 407 15.54 2.16 18.84
N PHE A 408 15.57 3.03 17.86
CA PHE A 408 16.30 2.80 16.61
C PHE A 408 17.81 2.78 16.85
N ASP A 409 18.33 3.73 17.62
CA ASP A 409 19.77 3.80 17.95
C ASP A 409 20.23 2.58 18.75
N GLU A 410 19.46 2.17 19.76
CA GLU A 410 19.74 0.97 20.59
C GLU A 410 19.77 -0.32 19.78
N ASN A 411 18.99 -0.39 18.68
CA ASN A 411 18.91 -1.56 17.81
C ASN A 411 19.75 -1.41 16.51
N GLY A 412 20.54 -0.34 16.39
CA GLY A 412 21.43 -0.10 15.25
C GLY A 412 20.68 0.09 13.95
N VAL A 413 19.45 0.60 14.00
CA VAL A 413 18.62 0.93 12.81
C VAL A 413 19.13 2.22 12.18
N ALA A 414 19.38 2.21 10.89
CA ALA A 414 19.69 3.43 10.16
C ALA A 414 18.39 4.22 9.91
N TRP A 415 18.37 5.47 10.33
CA TRP A 415 17.23 6.36 10.18
C TRP A 415 17.64 7.77 9.80
N GLN A 416 16.70 8.54 9.26
CA GLN A 416 16.88 9.93 8.85
C GLN A 416 15.60 10.72 9.10
N LEU A 417 15.73 12.06 9.18
CA LEU A 417 14.57 12.97 9.24
C LEU A 417 14.19 13.42 7.83
N ASN A 418 12.90 13.66 7.62
CA ASN A 418 12.36 14.18 6.38
C ASN A 418 11.30 15.26 6.59
N GLU A 419 11.21 16.15 5.63
CA GLU A 419 10.07 17.02 5.34
C GLU A 419 9.77 16.90 3.85
N MET A 420 8.53 16.55 3.48
CA MET A 420 8.16 16.26 2.09
C MET A 420 8.08 17.53 1.25
N GLY A 421 9.22 17.91 0.64
CA GLY A 421 9.33 19.06 -0.26
C GLY A 421 9.45 20.40 0.45
N LYS A 422 9.57 21.48 -0.33
CA LYS A 422 9.55 22.86 0.18
C LYS A 422 8.15 23.25 0.64
N ILE A 423 8.07 24.16 1.61
CA ILE A 423 6.82 24.78 2.05
C ILE A 423 6.05 25.29 0.82
N HIS A 424 4.78 24.92 0.70
CA HIS A 424 3.87 25.19 -0.43
C HIS A 424 4.19 24.46 -1.75
N ALA A 425 5.29 23.71 -1.85
CA ALA A 425 5.61 22.93 -3.05
C ALA A 425 5.27 21.45 -2.87
N GLY A 426 5.34 20.95 -1.65
CA GLY A 426 5.05 19.57 -1.28
C GLY A 426 4.08 19.47 -0.11
N GLY A 427 3.91 18.27 0.39
CA GLY A 427 3.09 17.92 1.54
C GLY A 427 1.92 17.04 1.18
N GLY A 428 1.55 16.17 2.09
CA GLY A 428 0.41 15.25 2.04
C GLY A 428 -0.02 14.88 3.45
N GLY A 429 -1.22 14.37 3.63
CA GLY A 429 -1.65 13.72 4.86
C GLY A 429 -1.38 12.23 4.79
N THR A 430 -1.41 11.56 5.92
CA THR A 430 -1.27 10.12 6.10
C THR A 430 -2.39 9.61 7.00
N ILE A 431 -2.41 8.31 7.27
CA ILE A 431 -3.35 7.74 8.26
C ILE A 431 -3.10 8.25 9.68
N ALA A 432 -1.94 8.85 9.98
CA ALA A 432 -1.53 9.32 11.30
C ALA A 432 -2.56 10.25 11.95
N GLN A 433 -3.07 11.24 11.21
CA GLN A 433 -4.08 12.17 11.71
C GLN A 433 -5.30 11.45 12.29
N PHE A 434 -5.78 10.42 11.60
CA PHE A 434 -7.01 9.72 11.97
C PHE A 434 -6.81 8.77 13.16
N MET A 435 -5.59 8.29 13.35
CA MET A 435 -5.22 7.51 14.54
C MET A 435 -5.05 8.43 15.75
N ALA A 436 -4.41 9.59 15.57
CA ALA A 436 -4.29 10.61 16.60
C ALA A 436 -5.66 11.14 17.08
N ASP A 437 -6.64 11.32 16.18
CA ASP A 437 -8.02 11.67 16.52
C ASP A 437 -8.72 10.64 17.44
N LYS A 438 -8.23 9.38 17.43
CA LYS A 438 -8.71 8.34 18.33
C LYS A 438 -7.98 8.29 19.67
N GLY A 439 -6.98 9.16 19.88
CA GLY A 439 -6.19 9.27 21.09
C GLY A 439 -4.89 8.46 21.09
N VAL A 440 -4.51 7.87 19.97
CA VAL A 440 -3.23 7.16 19.82
C VAL A 440 -2.09 8.17 19.65
N GLU A 441 -0.94 7.94 20.29
CA GLU A 441 0.27 8.72 20.06
C GLU A 441 0.96 8.24 18.78
N VAL A 442 1.12 9.11 17.77
CA VAL A 442 1.52 8.70 16.41
C VAL A 442 2.73 9.49 15.93
N LEU A 443 3.64 8.79 15.24
CA LEU A 443 4.78 9.36 14.51
C LEU A 443 4.80 8.77 13.10
N ASP A 444 4.88 9.64 12.08
CA ASP A 444 5.07 9.19 10.69
C ASP A 444 6.50 8.67 10.48
N CYS A 445 6.61 7.47 9.92
CA CYS A 445 7.89 6.77 9.81
C CYS A 445 7.87 5.70 8.71
N GLY A 446 8.40 6.00 7.53
CA GLY A 446 8.28 5.11 6.37
C GLY A 446 9.49 5.06 5.44
N VAL A 447 9.29 4.44 4.29
CA VAL A 447 10.35 4.22 3.29
C VAL A 447 10.43 5.42 2.34
N PRO A 448 11.60 6.04 2.17
CA PRO A 448 11.77 7.08 1.14
C PRO A 448 11.81 6.44 -0.25
N LEU A 449 11.12 7.04 -1.22
CA LEU A 449 11.08 6.55 -2.59
C LEU A 449 11.04 7.69 -3.63
N TRP A 450 11.26 7.34 -4.90
CA TRP A 450 11.08 8.21 -6.04
C TRP A 450 9.89 7.78 -6.90
N SER A 451 9.35 8.74 -7.66
CA SER A 451 8.26 8.51 -8.57
C SER A 451 6.98 7.98 -7.90
N MET A 452 6.72 8.43 -6.66
CA MET A 452 5.47 8.14 -5.92
C MET A 452 4.25 8.31 -6.84
N HIS A 453 3.28 7.40 -6.76
CA HIS A 453 2.07 7.35 -7.59
C HIS A 453 2.28 7.07 -9.09
N ALA A 454 3.52 6.90 -9.57
CA ALA A 454 3.75 6.48 -10.94
C ALA A 454 3.42 5.00 -11.16
N PRO A 455 3.21 4.55 -12.40
CA PRO A 455 3.07 3.13 -12.72
C PRO A 455 4.24 2.24 -12.25
N LEU A 456 5.43 2.83 -12.09
CA LEU A 456 6.61 2.21 -11.50
C LEU A 456 7.27 3.21 -10.56
N GLU A 457 7.34 2.86 -9.29
CA GLU A 457 7.99 3.61 -8.22
C GLU A 457 9.32 2.99 -7.87
N LEU A 458 10.25 3.76 -7.32
CA LEU A 458 11.63 3.33 -7.05
C LEU A 458 11.95 3.46 -5.56
N SER A 459 12.37 2.38 -4.92
CA SER A 459 12.84 2.38 -3.53
C SER A 459 14.23 1.73 -3.40
N SER A 460 15.01 2.14 -2.40
CA SER A 460 16.29 1.50 -2.09
C SER A 460 16.08 0.25 -1.26
N LYS A 461 16.74 -0.85 -1.62
CA LYS A 461 16.70 -2.11 -0.86
C LYS A 461 17.19 -1.96 0.58
N SER A 462 18.15 -1.08 0.82
CA SER A 462 18.61 -0.80 2.19
C SER A 462 17.56 -0.11 3.03
N ASP A 463 16.80 0.82 2.45
CA ASP A 463 15.77 1.56 3.20
C ASP A 463 14.59 0.65 3.54
N ILE A 464 14.22 -0.26 2.64
CA ILE A 464 13.24 -1.33 2.90
C ILE A 464 13.69 -2.20 4.09
N TYR A 465 14.97 -2.60 4.10
CA TYR A 465 15.51 -3.41 5.20
C TYR A 465 15.50 -2.66 6.52
N TRP A 466 15.87 -1.39 6.52
CA TRP A 466 15.89 -0.59 7.75
C TRP A 466 14.48 -0.26 8.25
N ALA A 467 13.49 -0.13 7.36
CA ALA A 467 12.09 -0.03 7.76
C ALA A 467 11.63 -1.31 8.48
N TYR A 468 11.88 -2.49 7.88
CA TYR A 468 11.62 -3.78 8.54
C TYR A 468 12.28 -3.88 9.92
N ARG A 469 13.57 -3.53 10.03
CA ARG A 469 14.32 -3.59 11.30
C ARG A 469 13.79 -2.60 12.33
N GLY A 470 13.44 -1.39 11.89
CA GLY A 470 12.87 -0.35 12.75
C GLY A 470 11.51 -0.74 13.30
N TYR A 471 10.63 -1.27 12.45
CA TYR A 471 9.32 -1.74 12.88
C TYR A 471 9.42 -2.91 13.85
N LEU A 472 10.29 -3.90 13.57
CA LEU A 472 10.54 -5.01 14.49
C LEU A 472 11.04 -4.52 15.85
N ALA A 473 12.02 -3.61 15.89
CA ALA A 473 12.54 -3.05 17.13
C ALA A 473 11.46 -2.30 17.93
N PHE A 474 10.56 -1.60 17.25
CA PHE A 474 9.49 -0.84 17.89
C PHE A 474 8.41 -1.74 18.50
N ILE A 475 8.02 -2.84 17.85
CA ILE A 475 6.92 -3.70 18.31
C ILE A 475 7.34 -4.83 19.24
N ASP A 476 8.63 -5.24 19.26
CA ASP A 476 9.15 -6.38 20.07
C ASP A 476 9.57 -5.95 21.50
N ARG A 477 9.29 -4.73 21.93
CA ARG A 477 9.63 -4.16 23.23
C ARG A 477 8.58 -4.39 24.34
#